data_ce758a544079638c5010404cc029527b
#
_entry.id   ce758a544079638c5010404cc029527b
#
_cell.length_a   1.000
_cell.length_b   1.000
_cell.length_c   1.000
_cell.angle_alpha   90.00
_cell.angle_beta   90.00
_cell.angle_gamma   90.00
#
_symmetry.space_group_name_H-M   'P 1'
#
loop_
_entity.id
_entity.type
_entity.pdbx_description
1 polymer ?
#
loop_
_entity_poly.entity_id
_entity_poly.type
_entity_poly.pdbx_seq_one_letter_code
_entity_poly.pdbx_strand_id
1 'polypeptide(L)'
;MARRTIQLAFVLFSLLIEPVMALDEFFDSYQSGSCLAQGNACTASVSGYASHFYNPAGFTRFRKKNTELHLVVGEAHINGESAGTLLENKAIGLHHLLSPFQNNPDQYQFFSFSTLPAITFRNFSFAILGNAQVAARSDGSALDIDARQDIIPSLGYSHAFAGNILRLGISVKGVYRNQMKGVFQHSALNSLTETQLNSLFREGMGLRVDTGMLLVLPHRFLPTLGISWMNMFDTFFQETHYLNPQSPGAPEKVPQSFHAGFSISPKFNREWSSTLSVDYQNIESYYFPWRKHFHLGLEIQSSNVLFFWAGLNQMYFTGGMGARLKGGHLEVGTYAKEIGTVDTYQEDRRYFLRYTISF
;
A
#
# COMPACT_ATOMS: atom_id res chain seq x y z
N MET A 1 17.67 -42.33 -32.03
CA MET A 1 16.40 -41.59 -32.09
C MET A 1 15.71 -41.50 -30.71
N ALA A 2 15.62 -42.51 -29.87
CA ALA A 2 14.93 -42.51 -28.60
C ALA A 2 15.41 -41.48 -27.54
N ARG A 3 16.72 -41.14 -27.49
CA ARG A 3 17.24 -40.16 -26.52
C ARG A 3 16.81 -38.70 -26.78
N ARG A 4 16.59 -38.33 -28.06
CA ARG A 4 16.10 -36.97 -28.40
C ARG A 4 14.61 -36.78 -28.12
N THR A 5 13.82 -37.83 -28.21
CA THR A 5 12.38 -37.81 -27.92
C THR A 5 12.10 -37.67 -26.40
N ILE A 6 12.96 -38.30 -25.56
CA ILE A 6 12.84 -38.17 -24.09
C ILE A 6 13.26 -36.77 -23.61
N GLN A 7 14.28 -36.15 -24.22
CA GLN A 7 14.66 -34.79 -23.90
C GLN A 7 13.60 -33.75 -24.32
N LEU A 8 12.93 -33.94 -25.45
CA LEU A 8 11.83 -33.09 -25.91
C LEU A 8 10.58 -33.24 -25.01
N ALA A 9 10.27 -34.45 -24.53
CA ALA A 9 9.18 -34.71 -23.60
C ALA A 9 9.44 -34.08 -22.22
N PHE A 10 10.68 -34.08 -21.74
CA PHE A 10 11.06 -33.46 -20.49
C PHE A 10 11.02 -31.92 -20.57
N VAL A 11 11.41 -31.32 -21.69
CA VAL A 11 11.32 -29.87 -21.94
C VAL A 11 9.86 -29.43 -22.15
N LEU A 12 9.02 -30.26 -22.79
CA LEU A 12 7.58 -29.98 -22.90
C LEU A 12 6.83 -30.15 -21.57
N PHE A 13 7.26 -31.05 -20.69
CA PHE A 13 6.67 -31.24 -19.36
C PHE A 13 7.08 -30.14 -18.40
N SER A 14 8.28 -29.56 -18.56
CA SER A 14 8.70 -28.37 -17.77
C SER A 14 8.05 -27.05 -18.20
N LEU A 15 7.44 -27.02 -19.41
CA LEU A 15 6.67 -25.87 -19.92
C LEU A 15 5.19 -25.89 -19.48
N LEU A 16 4.72 -26.98 -18.85
CA LEU A 16 3.35 -27.14 -18.34
C LEU A 16 3.20 -26.96 -16.82
N ILE A 17 4.29 -26.61 -16.13
CA ILE A 17 4.18 -26.13 -14.76
C ILE A 17 3.88 -24.64 -14.89
N GLU A 18 2.60 -24.31 -15.06
CA GLU A 18 2.13 -22.97 -14.74
C GLU A 18 2.53 -22.68 -13.28
N PRO A 19 3.13 -21.53 -12.97
CA PRO A 19 3.34 -21.14 -11.59
C PRO A 19 1.96 -20.99 -10.95
N VAL A 20 1.53 -22.01 -10.24
CA VAL A 20 0.18 -22.13 -9.66
C VAL A 20 -0.06 -21.07 -8.58
N MET A 21 0.95 -20.28 -8.21
CA MET A 21 0.83 -19.28 -7.15
C MET A 21 1.66 -18.05 -7.47
N ALA A 22 1.09 -17.08 -8.12
CA ALA A 22 1.59 -15.71 -8.08
C ALA A 22 0.71 -14.92 -7.13
N LEU A 23 1.31 -14.20 -6.17
CA LEU A 23 0.61 -13.20 -5.38
C LEU A 23 0.24 -12.05 -6.30
N ASP A 24 -1.00 -12.05 -6.82
CA ASP A 24 -1.51 -11.08 -7.80
C ASP A 24 -2.06 -9.80 -7.13
N GLU A 25 -1.44 -9.38 -6.03
CA GLU A 25 -1.81 -8.16 -5.35
C GLU A 25 -1.02 -6.95 -5.85
N PHE A 26 -1.70 -5.80 -6.03
CA PHE A 26 -1.03 -4.52 -6.19
C PHE A 26 -0.43 -4.07 -4.85
N PHE A 27 0.89 -4.18 -4.71
CA PHE A 27 1.59 -3.74 -3.53
C PHE A 27 2.08 -2.30 -3.66
N ASP A 28 1.37 -1.38 -3.03
CA ASP A 28 1.84 -0.01 -2.84
C ASP A 28 2.81 0.06 -1.65
N SER A 29 3.73 1.01 -1.70
CA SER A 29 4.68 1.23 -0.59
C SER A 29 3.98 1.67 0.69
N TYR A 30 2.85 2.37 0.57
CA TYR A 30 2.02 2.80 1.68
C TYR A 30 0.60 3.10 1.22
N GLN A 31 -0.36 2.61 1.98
CA GLN A 31 -1.78 2.96 1.88
C GLN A 31 -2.28 3.31 3.28
N SER A 32 -2.82 4.54 3.44
CA SER A 32 -3.34 5.01 4.71
C SER A 32 -4.59 4.23 5.12
N GLY A 33 -4.67 3.79 6.38
CA GLY A 33 -5.81 3.05 6.91
C GLY A 33 -7.14 3.77 6.73
N SER A 34 -7.20 5.10 6.93
CA SER A 34 -8.41 5.89 6.68
C SER A 34 -8.83 5.89 5.22
N CYS A 35 -7.87 5.94 4.27
CA CYS A 35 -8.18 5.80 2.84
C CYS A 35 -8.66 4.38 2.53
N LEU A 36 -8.04 3.34 3.07
CA LEU A 36 -8.47 1.95 2.90
C LEU A 36 -9.86 1.72 3.46
N ALA A 37 -10.18 2.30 4.63
CA ALA A 37 -11.52 2.24 5.24
C ALA A 37 -12.59 2.94 4.39
N GLN A 38 -12.23 3.95 3.61
CA GLN A 38 -13.10 4.59 2.62
C GLN A 38 -12.84 4.05 1.21
N GLY A 39 -12.69 2.73 1.08
CA GLY A 39 -12.57 2.04 -0.21
C GLY A 39 -11.28 2.32 -0.98
N ASN A 40 -10.27 2.93 -0.36
CA ASN A 40 -9.05 3.42 -1.02
C ASN A 40 -9.28 4.52 -2.07
N ALA A 41 -10.45 5.17 -2.09
CA ALA A 41 -10.85 6.18 -3.07
C ALA A 41 -10.36 7.59 -2.66
N CYS A 42 -9.04 7.81 -2.66
CA CYS A 42 -8.41 9.04 -2.16
C CYS A 42 -7.72 9.91 -3.22
N THR A 43 -7.66 9.51 -4.48
CA THR A 43 -6.95 10.24 -5.55
C THR A 43 -7.42 11.69 -5.70
N ALA A 44 -8.73 11.95 -5.57
CA ALA A 44 -9.32 13.28 -5.68
C ALA A 44 -9.58 13.95 -4.32
N SER A 45 -9.48 13.24 -3.18
CA SER A 45 -9.87 13.74 -1.86
C SER A 45 -8.71 13.93 -0.88
N VAL A 46 -7.55 13.30 -1.12
CA VAL A 46 -6.40 13.30 -0.22
C VAL A 46 -5.88 14.71 0.13
N SER A 47 -5.36 14.86 1.34
CA SER A 47 -4.70 16.08 1.83
C SER A 47 -3.59 15.74 2.83
N GLY A 48 -2.72 16.73 3.11
CA GLY A 48 -1.64 16.59 4.08
C GLY A 48 -0.57 15.57 3.64
N TYR A 49 0.07 14.91 4.60
CA TYR A 49 1.19 13.99 4.37
C TYR A 49 0.83 12.77 3.51
N ALA A 50 -0.41 12.29 3.57
CA ALA A 50 -0.86 11.16 2.72
C ALA A 50 -0.81 11.49 1.23
N SER A 51 -0.79 12.78 0.87
CA SER A 51 -0.66 13.23 -0.54
C SER A 51 0.62 12.73 -1.20
N HIS A 52 1.68 12.44 -0.45
CA HIS A 52 2.89 11.79 -0.99
C HIS A 52 2.58 10.47 -1.70
N PHE A 53 1.57 9.72 -1.22
CA PHE A 53 1.33 8.34 -1.65
C PHE A 53 0.04 8.15 -2.47
N TYR A 54 -0.75 9.22 -2.66
CA TYR A 54 -1.99 9.19 -3.45
C TYR A 54 -2.01 10.20 -4.59
N ASN A 55 -1.84 11.49 -4.27
CA ASN A 55 -1.84 12.56 -5.26
C ASN A 55 -1.09 13.79 -4.71
N PRO A 56 0.10 14.10 -5.20
CA PRO A 56 0.90 15.22 -4.71
C PRO A 56 0.23 16.59 -4.79
N ALA A 57 -0.74 16.79 -5.68
CA ALA A 57 -1.51 18.04 -5.73
C ALA A 57 -2.34 18.30 -4.47
N GLY A 58 -2.56 17.29 -3.62
CA GLY A 58 -3.28 17.37 -2.36
C GLY A 58 -2.60 18.22 -1.29
N PHE A 59 -1.28 18.50 -1.38
CA PHE A 59 -0.60 19.39 -0.40
C PHE A 59 -1.20 20.79 -0.37
N THR A 60 -1.73 21.32 -1.48
CA THR A 60 -2.42 22.61 -1.52
C THR A 60 -3.76 22.63 -0.79
N ARG A 61 -4.32 21.48 -0.41
CA ARG A 61 -5.53 21.39 0.40
C ARG A 61 -5.27 21.72 1.87
N PHE A 62 -4.02 21.73 2.27
CA PHE A 62 -3.63 22.10 3.63
C PHE A 62 -3.95 23.58 3.88
N ARG A 63 -4.93 23.83 4.74
CA ARG A 63 -5.49 25.17 4.98
C ARG A 63 -4.90 25.89 6.19
N LYS A 64 -4.15 25.19 7.04
CA LYS A 64 -3.58 25.84 8.24
C LYS A 64 -2.54 26.88 7.83
N LYS A 65 -2.57 28.03 8.51
CA LYS A 65 -1.56 29.08 8.33
C LYS A 65 -0.18 28.69 8.88
N ASN A 66 -0.15 27.70 9.77
CA ASN A 66 1.03 27.26 10.49
C ASN A 66 1.49 25.90 9.98
N THR A 67 2.76 25.60 10.24
CA THR A 67 3.34 24.28 10.07
C THR A 67 2.59 23.25 10.91
N GLU A 68 2.39 22.05 10.39
CA GLU A 68 1.85 20.92 11.14
C GLU A 68 2.88 19.78 11.12
N LEU A 69 3.26 19.34 12.32
CA LEU A 69 4.10 18.18 12.51
C LEU A 69 3.21 16.97 12.78
N HIS A 70 3.27 16.00 11.92
CA HIS A 70 2.61 14.71 12.08
C HIS A 70 3.63 13.66 12.46
N LEU A 71 3.38 12.97 13.54
CA LEU A 71 4.08 11.77 13.92
C LEU A 71 3.09 10.61 13.85
N VAL A 72 3.23 9.75 12.86
CA VAL A 72 2.54 8.47 12.90
C VAL A 72 3.34 7.57 13.82
N VAL A 73 2.88 7.38 15.03
CA VAL A 73 3.54 6.56 16.04
C VAL A 73 3.55 5.09 15.64
N GLY A 74 2.48 4.66 14.99
CA GLY A 74 2.40 3.33 14.41
C GLY A 74 1.09 3.11 13.65
N GLU A 75 1.18 2.40 12.54
CA GLU A 75 0.05 1.89 11.78
C GLU A 75 0.32 0.42 11.47
N ALA A 76 -0.54 -0.46 11.98
CA ALA A 76 -0.44 -1.90 11.80
C ALA A 76 -1.64 -2.41 11.00
N HIS A 77 -1.38 -3.31 10.05
CA HIS A 77 -2.41 -4.01 9.30
C HIS A 77 -2.18 -5.52 9.42
N ILE A 78 -3.28 -6.26 9.58
CA ILE A 78 -3.25 -7.71 9.73
C ILE A 78 -4.51 -8.31 9.11
N ASN A 79 -4.41 -9.46 8.46
CA ASN A 79 -5.59 -10.22 8.08
C ASN A 79 -6.05 -11.18 9.20
N GLY A 80 -7.28 -11.71 9.07
CA GLY A 80 -7.88 -12.55 10.12
C GLY A 80 -7.08 -13.81 10.43
N GLU A 81 -6.47 -14.41 9.41
CA GLU A 81 -5.66 -15.62 9.53
C GLU A 81 -4.36 -15.37 10.31
N SER A 82 -3.66 -14.26 9.97
CA SER A 82 -2.45 -13.85 10.68
C SER A 82 -2.71 -13.44 12.14
N ALA A 83 -3.90 -12.87 12.43
CA ALA A 83 -4.27 -12.50 13.80
C ALA A 83 -4.35 -13.72 14.71
N GLY A 84 -4.98 -14.82 14.24
CA GLY A 84 -5.03 -16.09 14.96
C GLY A 84 -3.62 -16.62 15.26
N THR A 85 -2.78 -16.65 14.25
CA THR A 85 -1.39 -17.14 14.36
C THR A 85 -0.53 -16.34 15.34
N LEU A 86 -0.62 -15.00 15.33
CA LEU A 86 0.15 -14.16 16.26
C LEU A 86 -0.32 -14.29 17.70
N LEU A 87 -1.60 -14.57 17.94
CA LEU A 87 -2.14 -14.80 19.28
C LEU A 87 -1.69 -16.15 19.85
N GLU A 88 -1.50 -17.15 19.02
CA GLU A 88 -1.07 -18.50 19.41
C GLU A 88 0.45 -18.58 19.61
N ASN A 89 1.25 -17.87 18.80
CA ASN A 89 2.72 -17.90 18.81
C ASN A 89 3.30 -16.66 19.49
N LYS A 90 3.78 -16.83 20.73
CA LYS A 90 4.37 -15.73 21.53
C LYS A 90 5.77 -15.27 21.09
N ALA A 91 6.35 -15.84 20.04
CA ALA A 91 7.73 -15.57 19.64
C ALA A 91 7.81 -14.72 18.37
N ILE A 92 8.58 -13.62 18.43
CA ILE A 92 8.87 -12.74 17.30
C ILE A 92 10.19 -13.20 16.69
N GLY A 93 10.16 -13.78 15.49
CA GLY A 93 11.33 -14.17 14.70
C GLY A 93 10.91 -14.69 13.35
N LEU A 94 11.75 -14.52 12.31
CA LEU A 94 11.36 -14.89 10.94
C LEU A 94 11.02 -16.38 10.82
N HIS A 95 11.76 -17.28 11.49
CA HIS A 95 11.44 -18.70 11.55
C HIS A 95 10.09 -18.97 12.24
N HIS A 96 9.74 -18.21 13.27
CA HIS A 96 8.46 -18.34 13.96
C HIS A 96 7.29 -17.75 13.14
N LEU A 97 7.56 -16.76 12.29
CA LEU A 97 6.60 -16.23 11.34
C LEU A 97 6.34 -17.20 10.17
N LEU A 98 7.29 -18.08 9.84
CA LEU A 98 7.15 -19.06 8.75
C LEU A 98 6.50 -20.38 9.21
N SER A 99 6.61 -20.76 10.49
CA SER A 99 6.08 -22.03 11.00
C SER A 99 4.55 -22.20 10.84
N PRO A 100 3.72 -21.17 10.96
CA PRO A 100 2.27 -21.31 10.78
C PRO A 100 1.85 -21.69 9.38
N PHE A 101 2.60 -21.28 8.35
CA PHE A 101 2.31 -21.60 6.95
C PHE A 101 2.46 -23.09 6.63
N GLN A 102 3.22 -23.82 7.43
CA GLN A 102 3.42 -25.25 7.24
C GLN A 102 2.23 -26.09 7.68
N ASN A 103 1.48 -25.59 8.67
CA ASN A 103 0.38 -26.30 9.30
C ASN A 103 -0.98 -26.01 8.64
N ASN A 104 -1.09 -24.95 7.87
CA ASN A 104 -2.33 -24.50 7.25
C ASN A 104 -2.10 -24.22 5.74
N PRO A 105 -2.14 -25.24 4.88
CA PRO A 105 -2.02 -25.05 3.44
C PRO A 105 -3.19 -24.20 2.91
N ASP A 106 -2.95 -23.48 1.81
CA ASP A 106 -3.87 -22.57 1.10
C ASP A 106 -4.28 -21.31 1.87
N GLN A 107 -3.76 -21.08 3.06
CA GLN A 107 -4.00 -19.82 3.79
C GLN A 107 -3.08 -18.71 3.27
N TYR A 108 -3.67 -17.53 3.08
CA TYR A 108 -2.95 -16.31 2.82
C TYR A 108 -2.76 -15.54 4.13
N GLN A 109 -1.54 -15.16 4.42
CA GLN A 109 -1.22 -14.38 5.61
C GLN A 109 -0.65 -13.03 5.20
N PHE A 110 -1.09 -12.00 5.89
CA PHE A 110 -0.66 -10.64 5.66
C PHE A 110 -0.42 -9.91 6.99
N PHE A 111 0.72 -9.26 7.06
CA PHE A 111 1.05 -8.34 8.14
C PHE A 111 1.82 -7.15 7.57
N SER A 112 1.49 -5.94 8.01
CA SER A 112 2.35 -4.78 7.77
C SER A 112 2.38 -3.87 9.00
N PHE A 113 3.52 -3.23 9.18
CA PHE A 113 3.71 -2.18 10.17
C PHE A 113 4.42 -1.00 9.53
N SER A 114 3.89 0.19 9.70
CA SER A 114 4.48 1.40 9.17
C SER A 114 4.52 2.54 10.18
N THR A 115 5.49 3.42 10.01
CA THR A 115 5.57 4.71 10.67
C THR A 115 5.84 5.80 9.63
N LEU A 116 5.22 6.95 9.80
CA LEU A 116 5.27 8.03 8.80
C LEU A 116 5.37 9.41 9.47
N PRO A 117 6.50 9.74 10.13
CA PRO A 117 6.74 11.11 10.55
C PRO A 117 6.76 12.06 9.35
N ALA A 118 6.04 13.19 9.49
CA ALA A 118 5.91 14.17 8.42
C ALA A 118 5.79 15.59 8.97
N ILE A 119 6.37 16.54 8.25
CA ILE A 119 6.15 17.96 8.48
C ILE A 119 5.54 18.58 7.23
N THR A 120 4.41 19.26 7.40
CA THR A 120 3.64 19.85 6.31
C THR A 120 3.52 21.35 6.47
N PHE A 121 3.91 22.07 5.44
CA PHE A 121 3.71 23.50 5.26
C PHE A 121 2.62 23.73 4.22
N ARG A 122 2.28 24.99 3.93
CA ARG A 122 1.19 25.34 3.01
C ARG A 122 1.26 24.65 1.63
N ASN A 123 2.44 24.51 1.05
CA ASN A 123 2.65 23.96 -0.29
C ASN A 123 3.70 22.86 -0.32
N PHE A 124 4.41 22.65 0.78
CA PHE A 124 5.49 21.71 0.93
C PHE A 124 5.19 20.68 1.99
N SER A 125 5.67 19.46 1.77
CA SER A 125 5.68 18.43 2.79
C SER A 125 6.96 17.63 2.71
N PHE A 126 7.52 17.31 3.87
CA PHE A 126 8.59 16.34 4.02
C PHE A 126 8.09 15.21 4.89
N ALA A 127 8.35 13.99 4.47
CA ALA A 127 7.95 12.79 5.21
C ALA A 127 9.03 11.71 5.10
N ILE A 128 9.08 10.83 6.10
CA ILE A 128 9.92 9.62 6.06
C ILE A 128 9.01 8.43 6.36
N LEU A 129 8.77 7.57 5.38
CA LEU A 129 8.07 6.32 5.60
C LEU A 129 9.08 5.26 6.02
N GLY A 130 8.83 4.59 7.16
CA GLY A 130 9.37 3.29 7.49
C GLY A 130 8.25 2.27 7.37
N ASN A 131 8.42 1.23 6.56
CA ASN A 131 7.43 0.18 6.35
C ASN A 131 8.08 -1.19 6.37
N ALA A 132 7.46 -2.13 7.08
CA ALA A 132 7.77 -3.55 7.04
C ALA A 132 6.49 -4.31 6.70
N GLN A 133 6.53 -5.15 5.66
CA GLN A 133 5.37 -5.88 5.17
C GLN A 133 5.75 -7.30 4.81
N VAL A 134 4.87 -8.24 5.15
CA VAL A 134 4.97 -9.65 4.77
C VAL A 134 3.62 -10.08 4.22
N ALA A 135 3.65 -10.65 3.03
CA ALA A 135 2.54 -11.34 2.41
C ALA A 135 3.02 -12.73 2.02
N ALA A 136 2.30 -13.77 2.39
CA ALA A 136 2.72 -15.12 2.10
C ALA A 136 1.53 -16.07 1.93
N ARG A 137 1.68 -17.05 1.04
CA ARG A 137 0.71 -18.12 0.79
C ARG A 137 1.42 -19.45 0.68
N SER A 138 0.88 -20.48 1.32
CA SER A 138 1.41 -21.84 1.25
C SER A 138 0.48 -22.76 0.47
N ASP A 139 1.02 -23.67 -0.34
CA ASP A 139 0.30 -24.78 -0.95
C ASP A 139 0.51 -26.11 -0.19
N GLY A 140 1.13 -26.05 1.00
CA GLY A 140 1.52 -27.21 1.80
C GLY A 140 2.89 -27.77 1.46
N SER A 141 3.44 -27.53 0.27
CA SER A 141 4.79 -27.97 -0.15
C SER A 141 5.75 -26.79 -0.35
N ALA A 142 5.25 -25.68 -0.84
CA ALA A 142 5.98 -24.47 -1.12
C ALA A 142 5.30 -23.23 -0.49
N LEU A 143 6.08 -22.20 -0.26
CA LEU A 143 5.68 -20.90 0.25
C LEU A 143 5.98 -19.85 -0.81
N ASP A 144 4.93 -19.19 -1.31
CA ASP A 144 5.05 -17.95 -2.08
C ASP A 144 5.06 -16.77 -1.10
N ILE A 145 6.13 -15.99 -1.11
CA ILE A 145 6.36 -14.93 -0.14
C ILE A 145 6.80 -13.63 -0.82
N ASP A 146 6.25 -12.50 -0.37
CA ASP A 146 6.77 -11.16 -0.60
C ASP A 146 6.95 -10.47 0.77
N ALA A 147 8.17 -10.50 1.27
CA ALA A 147 8.58 -9.83 2.50
C ALA A 147 9.46 -8.65 2.15
N ARG A 148 9.11 -7.44 2.59
CA ARG A 148 9.85 -6.22 2.27
C ARG A 148 9.92 -5.25 3.43
N GLN A 149 11.03 -4.54 3.46
CA GLN A 149 11.28 -3.42 4.36
C GLN A 149 11.67 -2.22 3.51
N ASP A 150 10.94 -1.13 3.65
CA ASP A 150 11.16 0.10 2.91
C ASP A 150 11.46 1.26 3.87
N ILE A 151 12.45 2.10 3.52
CA ILE A 151 12.68 3.41 4.11
C ILE A 151 12.59 4.44 2.99
N ILE A 152 11.62 5.35 3.07
CA ILE A 152 11.30 6.26 1.97
C ILE A 152 11.23 7.70 2.44
N PRO A 153 12.37 8.44 2.48
CA PRO A 153 12.36 9.88 2.59
C PRO A 153 11.69 10.50 1.35
N SER A 154 10.79 11.44 1.58
CA SER A 154 9.92 12.02 0.57
C SER A 154 9.86 13.53 0.71
N LEU A 155 10.01 14.26 -0.39
CA LEU A 155 9.82 15.69 -0.48
C LEU A 155 8.70 15.99 -1.48
N GLY A 156 7.67 16.71 -1.06
CA GLY A 156 6.53 17.08 -1.88
C GLY A 156 6.35 18.58 -2.01
N TYR A 157 5.96 19.02 -3.21
CA TYR A 157 5.58 20.39 -3.50
C TYR A 157 4.30 20.43 -4.34
N SER A 158 3.43 21.38 -4.07
CA SER A 158 2.29 21.65 -4.94
C SER A 158 1.97 23.12 -5.02
N HIS A 159 1.38 23.52 -6.15
CA HIS A 159 0.97 24.89 -6.40
C HIS A 159 -0.45 24.95 -6.94
N ALA A 160 -1.20 25.96 -6.49
CA ALA A 160 -2.58 26.19 -6.93
C ALA A 160 -2.65 27.43 -7.84
N PHE A 161 -3.28 27.25 -8.99
CA PHE A 161 -3.47 28.24 -10.03
C PHE A 161 -4.96 28.64 -10.15
N ALA A 162 -5.23 29.72 -10.90
CA ALA A 162 -6.59 30.15 -11.24
C ALA A 162 -7.54 30.22 -10.03
N GLY A 163 -7.13 30.89 -8.97
CA GLY A 163 -7.98 31.01 -7.77
C GLY A 163 -8.19 29.70 -7.01
N ASN A 164 -7.23 28.78 -7.01
CA ASN A 164 -7.27 27.44 -6.45
C ASN A 164 -8.13 26.41 -7.22
N ILE A 165 -8.51 26.71 -8.46
CA ILE A 165 -9.25 25.77 -9.31
C ILE A 165 -8.34 24.64 -9.80
N LEU A 166 -7.19 24.97 -10.39
CA LEU A 166 -6.19 23.99 -10.84
C LEU A 166 -5.07 23.89 -9.82
N ARG A 167 -4.73 22.68 -9.43
CA ARG A 167 -3.62 22.38 -8.50
C ARG A 167 -2.73 21.33 -9.12
N LEU A 168 -1.44 21.58 -9.14
CA LEU A 168 -0.43 20.67 -9.64
C LEU A 168 0.54 20.34 -8.51
N GLY A 169 1.01 19.12 -8.47
CA GLY A 169 1.92 18.66 -7.43
C GLY A 169 2.94 17.66 -7.95
N ILE A 170 4.07 17.62 -7.27
CA ILE A 170 5.16 16.68 -7.49
C ILE A 170 5.67 16.17 -6.14
N SER A 171 6.06 14.92 -6.09
CA SER A 171 6.74 14.32 -4.94
C SER A 171 7.95 13.54 -5.44
N VAL A 172 9.11 13.78 -4.81
CA VAL A 172 10.36 13.05 -5.09
C VAL A 172 10.70 12.23 -3.85
N LYS A 173 11.03 10.96 -4.05
CA LYS A 173 11.25 9.98 -2.98
C LYS A 173 12.52 9.20 -3.24
N GLY A 174 13.39 9.12 -2.24
CA GLY A 174 14.42 8.09 -2.20
C GLY A 174 13.79 6.81 -1.65
N VAL A 175 14.00 5.70 -2.29
CA VAL A 175 13.48 4.40 -1.82
C VAL A 175 14.65 3.50 -1.52
N TYR A 176 14.85 3.18 -0.24
CA TYR A 176 15.70 2.09 0.20
C TYR A 176 14.81 0.88 0.46
N ARG A 177 15.10 -0.23 -0.17
CA ARG A 177 14.31 -1.48 -0.08
C ARG A 177 15.18 -2.67 0.21
N ASN A 178 14.74 -3.51 1.15
CA ASN A 178 15.24 -4.84 1.39
C ASN A 178 14.07 -5.82 1.21
N GLN A 179 14.13 -6.71 0.21
CA GLN A 179 13.00 -7.53 -0.24
C GLN A 179 13.41 -8.98 -0.48
N MET A 180 12.64 -9.91 0.10
CA MET A 180 12.65 -11.32 -0.27
C MET A 180 11.34 -11.62 -1.00
N LYS A 181 11.41 -12.04 -2.27
CA LYS A 181 10.23 -12.38 -3.07
C LYS A 181 10.51 -13.62 -3.89
N GLY A 182 9.58 -14.57 -3.86
CA GLY A 182 9.64 -15.78 -4.65
C GLY A 182 8.94 -16.96 -4.01
N VAL A 183 8.99 -18.10 -4.72
CA VAL A 183 8.41 -19.36 -4.26
C VAL A 183 9.53 -20.25 -3.72
N PHE A 184 9.41 -20.67 -2.48
CA PHE A 184 10.40 -21.46 -1.75
C PHE A 184 9.81 -22.77 -1.25
N GLN A 185 10.51 -23.89 -1.43
CA GLN A 185 10.11 -25.16 -0.85
C GLN A 185 10.23 -25.12 0.69
N HIS A 186 9.23 -25.62 1.42
CA HIS A 186 9.26 -25.66 2.88
C HIS A 186 10.48 -26.39 3.44
N SER A 187 10.86 -27.51 2.82
CA SER A 187 12.04 -28.27 3.20
C SER A 187 13.34 -27.49 3.08
N ALA A 188 13.44 -26.62 2.05
CA ALA A 188 14.59 -25.76 1.85
C ALA A 188 14.64 -24.66 2.92
N LEU A 189 13.52 -23.96 3.18
CA LEU A 189 13.46 -22.90 4.19
C LEU A 189 13.78 -23.40 5.60
N ASN A 190 13.31 -24.59 5.98
CA ASN A 190 13.55 -25.17 7.30
C ASN A 190 15.01 -25.56 7.54
N SER A 191 15.78 -25.82 6.49
CA SER A 191 17.18 -26.18 6.55
C SER A 191 18.13 -24.98 6.56
N LEU A 192 17.62 -23.73 6.30
CA LEU A 192 18.44 -22.55 6.22
C LEU A 192 18.83 -22.04 7.62
N THR A 193 20.09 -21.64 7.77
CA THR A 193 20.54 -20.80 8.88
C THR A 193 20.03 -19.36 8.68
N GLU A 194 20.02 -18.55 9.76
CA GLU A 194 19.67 -17.12 9.66
C GLU A 194 20.51 -16.37 8.61
N THR A 195 21.80 -16.69 8.52
CA THR A 195 22.71 -16.09 7.54
C THR A 195 22.31 -16.43 6.11
N GLN A 196 21.95 -17.69 5.86
CA GLN A 196 21.47 -18.12 4.54
C GLN A 196 20.10 -17.52 4.20
N LEU A 197 19.22 -17.37 5.18
CA LEU A 197 17.94 -16.73 5.00
C LEU A 197 18.10 -15.24 4.64
N ASN A 198 19.03 -14.54 5.30
CA ASN A 198 19.35 -13.15 4.97
C ASN A 198 19.90 -13.01 3.53
N SER A 199 20.62 -14.01 3.01
CA SER A 199 21.11 -13.99 1.63
C SER A 199 20.02 -14.14 0.57
N LEU A 200 18.77 -14.41 0.94
CA LEU A 200 17.61 -14.39 0.02
C LEU A 200 17.03 -12.99 -0.16
N PHE A 201 17.36 -12.05 0.74
CA PHE A 201 16.89 -10.68 0.64
C PHE A 201 17.75 -9.87 -0.32
N ARG A 202 17.11 -9.23 -1.28
CA ARG A 202 17.70 -8.31 -2.25
C ARG A 202 17.64 -6.89 -1.70
N GLU A 203 18.77 -6.21 -1.67
CA GLU A 203 18.89 -4.85 -1.15
C GLU A 203 19.19 -3.86 -2.26
N GLY A 204 18.51 -2.70 -2.24
CA GLY A 204 18.78 -1.69 -3.24
C GLY A 204 18.17 -0.32 -2.93
N MET A 205 18.68 0.67 -3.63
CA MET A 205 18.18 2.05 -3.59
C MET A 205 17.65 2.47 -4.95
N GLY A 206 16.52 3.21 -4.94
CA GLY A 206 15.89 3.77 -6.14
C GLY A 206 15.43 5.20 -5.92
N LEU A 207 15.25 5.92 -7.02
CA LEU A 207 14.62 7.23 -7.04
C LEU A 207 13.22 7.09 -7.65
N ARG A 208 12.23 7.68 -6.99
CA ARG A 208 10.83 7.68 -7.40
C ARG A 208 10.34 9.11 -7.55
N VAL A 209 9.63 9.38 -8.62
CA VAL A 209 8.96 10.66 -8.85
C VAL A 209 7.48 10.39 -9.06
N ASP A 210 6.63 11.13 -8.37
CA ASP A 210 5.19 11.08 -8.53
C ASP A 210 4.67 12.48 -8.87
N THR A 211 3.67 12.55 -9.73
CA THR A 211 3.02 13.79 -10.10
C THR A 211 1.51 13.70 -9.91
N GLY A 212 0.87 14.83 -9.72
CA GLY A 212 -0.56 14.87 -9.54
C GLY A 212 -1.22 16.17 -9.95
N MET A 213 -2.48 16.06 -10.26
CA MET A 213 -3.35 17.18 -10.63
C MET A 213 -4.69 17.06 -9.91
N LEU A 214 -5.20 18.21 -9.44
CA LEU A 214 -6.58 18.34 -8.96
C LEU A 214 -7.24 19.53 -9.68
N LEU A 215 -8.43 19.31 -10.23
CA LEU A 215 -9.31 20.33 -10.74
C LEU A 215 -10.49 20.47 -9.79
N VAL A 216 -10.54 21.58 -9.03
CA VAL A 216 -11.55 21.84 -8.00
C VAL A 216 -12.52 22.88 -8.52
N LEU A 217 -13.75 22.49 -8.76
CA LEU A 217 -14.77 23.41 -9.26
C LEU A 217 -15.33 24.24 -8.08
N PRO A 218 -15.46 25.58 -8.22
CA PRO A 218 -15.98 26.46 -7.19
C PRO A 218 -17.51 26.32 -7.09
N HIS A 219 -17.96 25.27 -6.45
CA HIS A 219 -19.37 24.97 -6.21
C HIS A 219 -19.58 24.59 -4.73
N ARG A 220 -20.80 24.70 -4.21
CA ARG A 220 -21.12 24.35 -2.81
C ARG A 220 -20.72 22.93 -2.39
N PHE A 221 -20.65 22.00 -3.34
CA PHE A 221 -20.24 20.61 -3.11
C PHE A 221 -18.76 20.37 -3.42
N LEU A 222 -18.02 21.38 -3.89
CA LEU A 222 -16.61 21.30 -4.24
C LEU A 222 -16.26 20.07 -5.12
N PRO A 223 -16.95 19.85 -6.27
CA PRO A 223 -16.59 18.75 -7.15
C PRO A 223 -15.11 18.84 -7.53
N THR A 224 -14.40 17.75 -7.38
CA THR A 224 -12.96 17.69 -7.64
C THR A 224 -12.66 16.49 -8.54
N LEU A 225 -11.96 16.73 -9.65
CA LEU A 225 -11.34 15.70 -10.46
C LEU A 225 -9.88 15.59 -10.05
N GLY A 226 -9.39 14.38 -9.84
CA GLY A 226 -8.01 14.08 -9.49
C GLY A 226 -7.39 13.12 -10.51
N ILE A 227 -6.15 13.40 -10.90
CA ILE A 227 -5.32 12.48 -11.68
C ILE A 227 -3.98 12.41 -10.97
N SER A 228 -3.41 11.21 -10.85
CA SER A 228 -2.06 11.02 -10.37
C SER A 228 -1.30 10.01 -11.23
N TRP A 229 -0.04 10.29 -11.43
CA TRP A 229 0.93 9.41 -12.06
C TRP A 229 2.00 9.09 -11.03
N MET A 230 1.95 7.88 -10.53
CA MET A 230 2.84 7.39 -9.48
C MET A 230 3.97 6.57 -10.11
N ASN A 231 5.14 6.54 -9.48
CA ASN A 231 6.34 5.86 -9.98
C ASN A 231 6.67 6.22 -11.44
N MET A 232 6.64 7.49 -11.76
CA MET A 232 6.84 8.04 -13.11
C MET A 232 8.10 7.43 -13.76
N PHE A 233 7.93 6.79 -14.93
CA PHE A 233 8.98 6.07 -15.68
C PHE A 233 9.54 4.82 -14.98
N ASP A 234 8.77 4.15 -14.13
CA ASP A 234 9.15 3.03 -13.27
C ASP A 234 10.21 3.42 -12.21
N THR A 235 10.21 2.74 -11.09
CA THR A 235 11.28 2.87 -10.09
C THR A 235 12.24 1.70 -10.22
N PHE A 236 13.44 1.97 -10.70
CA PHE A 236 14.52 1.00 -10.78
C PHE A 236 15.39 1.08 -9.54
N PHE A 237 15.87 -0.06 -9.07
CA PHE A 237 16.76 -0.15 -7.92
C PHE A 237 18.19 -0.42 -8.37
N GLN A 238 19.12 0.33 -7.78
CA GLN A 238 20.55 0.02 -7.83
C GLN A 238 20.86 -0.84 -6.63
N GLU A 239 21.57 -1.95 -6.85
CA GLU A 239 22.02 -2.84 -5.77
C GLU A 239 22.88 -2.10 -4.76
N THR A 240 22.64 -2.41 -3.48
CA THR A 240 23.42 -1.92 -2.34
C THR A 240 23.64 -3.03 -1.32
N HIS A 241 24.61 -2.85 -0.43
CA HIS A 241 24.99 -3.82 0.61
C HIS A 241 25.17 -3.13 1.97
N TYR A 242 24.27 -2.18 2.31
CA TYR A 242 24.40 -1.41 3.54
C TYR A 242 23.97 -2.19 4.78
N LEU A 243 22.83 -2.87 4.72
CA LEU A 243 22.29 -3.68 5.82
C LEU A 243 22.43 -5.17 5.54
N ASN A 244 22.49 -5.57 4.28
CA ASN A 244 22.66 -6.96 3.87
C ASN A 244 23.90 -7.15 2.99
N PRO A 245 25.09 -7.40 3.58
CA PRO A 245 26.32 -7.64 2.80
C PRO A 245 26.26 -8.84 1.86
N GLN A 246 25.27 -9.74 2.05
CA GLN A 246 25.09 -10.96 1.27
C GLN A 246 23.93 -10.84 0.25
N SER A 247 23.44 -9.63 0.00
CA SER A 247 22.39 -9.41 -0.98
C SER A 247 22.74 -10.03 -2.33
N PRO A 248 21.85 -10.84 -2.93
CA PRO A 248 22.11 -11.50 -4.21
C PRO A 248 21.84 -10.60 -5.42
N GLY A 249 21.47 -9.33 -5.20
CA GLY A 249 21.17 -8.39 -6.27
C GLY A 249 20.15 -7.32 -5.88
N ALA A 250 19.80 -6.47 -6.84
CA ALA A 250 18.80 -5.44 -6.64
C ALA A 250 17.37 -6.01 -6.51
N PRO A 251 16.48 -5.36 -5.73
CA PRO A 251 15.04 -5.65 -5.73
C PRO A 251 14.40 -5.47 -7.11
N GLU A 252 13.23 -6.07 -7.29
CA GLU A 252 12.45 -5.88 -8.51
C GLU A 252 12.01 -4.42 -8.68
N LYS A 253 11.96 -3.96 -9.94
CA LYS A 253 11.46 -2.63 -10.27
C LYS A 253 10.00 -2.48 -9.83
N VAL A 254 9.62 -1.28 -9.42
CA VAL A 254 8.22 -0.92 -9.18
C VAL A 254 7.67 -0.24 -10.43
N PRO A 255 6.65 -0.80 -11.09
CA PRO A 255 6.08 -0.20 -12.29
C PRO A 255 5.39 1.12 -11.96
N GLN A 256 5.30 1.98 -12.97
CA GLN A 256 4.49 3.20 -12.90
C GLN A 256 3.00 2.84 -12.79
N SER A 257 2.22 3.76 -12.21
CA SER A 257 0.77 3.60 -12.13
C SER A 257 0.02 4.92 -12.33
N PHE A 258 -1.13 4.82 -13.01
CA PHE A 258 -2.02 5.95 -13.26
C PHE A 258 -3.32 5.76 -12.51
N HIS A 259 -3.77 6.82 -11.84
CA HIS A 259 -5.02 6.84 -11.09
C HIS A 259 -5.85 8.04 -11.50
N ALA A 260 -7.15 7.85 -11.63
CA ALA A 260 -8.13 8.90 -11.85
C ALA A 260 -9.22 8.81 -10.78
N GLY A 261 -9.64 9.95 -10.25
CA GLY A 261 -10.64 10.01 -9.20
C GLY A 261 -11.55 11.21 -9.34
N PHE A 262 -12.73 11.08 -8.76
CA PHE A 262 -13.69 12.15 -8.60
C PHE A 262 -14.19 12.20 -7.16
N SER A 263 -14.34 13.39 -6.61
CA SER A 263 -14.91 13.56 -5.27
C SER A 263 -15.84 14.76 -5.19
N ILE A 264 -16.81 14.66 -4.28
CA ILE A 264 -17.64 15.78 -3.84
C ILE A 264 -17.55 15.87 -2.31
N SER A 265 -17.55 17.12 -1.79
CA SER A 265 -17.40 17.36 -0.34
C SER A 265 -18.49 18.29 0.15
N PRO A 266 -19.77 17.82 0.25
CA PRO A 266 -20.86 18.61 0.79
C PRO A 266 -20.64 18.89 2.28
N LYS A 267 -20.95 20.13 2.69
CA LYS A 267 -21.04 20.54 4.08
C LYS A 267 -22.49 20.68 4.47
N PHE A 268 -22.95 19.92 5.45
CA PHE A 268 -24.34 19.97 5.90
C PHE A 268 -24.56 21.15 6.86
N ASN A 269 -23.62 21.36 7.78
CA ASN A 269 -23.63 22.49 8.72
C ASN A 269 -22.18 22.81 9.19
N ARG A 270 -22.02 23.55 10.27
CA ARG A 270 -20.69 23.90 10.84
C ARG A 270 -19.96 22.69 11.46
N GLU A 271 -20.70 21.68 11.88
CA GLU A 271 -20.18 20.52 12.62
C GLU A 271 -20.02 19.29 11.73
N TRP A 272 -20.89 19.12 10.72
CA TRP A 272 -20.93 17.93 9.89
C TRP A 272 -20.53 18.21 8.45
N SER A 273 -19.57 17.46 7.98
CA SER A 273 -19.17 17.41 6.55
C SER A 273 -19.04 15.99 6.09
N SER A 274 -19.16 15.77 4.80
CA SER A 274 -18.89 14.48 4.19
C SER A 274 -18.05 14.64 2.94
N THR A 275 -17.42 13.54 2.52
CA THR A 275 -16.74 13.43 1.23
C THR A 275 -17.15 12.09 0.62
N LEU A 276 -17.69 12.16 -0.60
CA LEU A 276 -17.97 11.00 -1.44
C LEU A 276 -16.94 10.97 -2.56
N SER A 277 -16.30 9.85 -2.76
CA SER A 277 -15.19 9.69 -3.72
C SER A 277 -15.37 8.42 -4.55
N VAL A 278 -14.97 8.49 -5.81
CA VAL A 278 -14.88 7.34 -6.73
C VAL A 278 -13.51 7.42 -7.40
N ASP A 279 -12.78 6.32 -7.39
CA ASP A 279 -11.48 6.22 -8.05
C ASP A 279 -11.46 5.01 -9.00
N TYR A 280 -10.70 5.16 -10.07
CA TYR A 280 -10.25 4.08 -10.92
C TYR A 280 -8.72 4.10 -10.92
N GLN A 281 -8.10 3.07 -10.33
CA GLN A 281 -6.66 3.02 -10.05
C GLN A 281 -5.95 1.98 -10.92
N ASN A 282 -4.64 2.14 -11.11
CA ASN A 282 -3.78 1.25 -11.91
C ASN A 282 -4.29 1.05 -13.36
N ILE A 283 -4.64 2.16 -14.01
CA ILE A 283 -5.30 2.18 -15.34
C ILE A 283 -4.45 1.46 -16.40
N GLU A 284 -3.14 1.49 -16.28
CA GLU A 284 -2.19 0.83 -17.20
C GLU A 284 -2.22 -0.70 -17.11
N SER A 285 -2.72 -1.23 -16.01
CA SER A 285 -2.77 -2.68 -15.73
C SER A 285 -4.07 -3.30 -16.27
N TYR A 286 -4.43 -2.99 -17.52
CA TYR A 286 -5.70 -3.34 -18.16
C TYR A 286 -5.98 -4.85 -18.27
N TYR A 287 -4.98 -5.70 -18.05
CA TYR A 287 -5.10 -7.16 -18.05
C TYR A 287 -5.76 -7.71 -16.76
N PHE A 288 -5.83 -6.91 -15.69
CA PHE A 288 -6.60 -7.28 -14.51
C PHE A 288 -8.09 -6.96 -14.68
N PRO A 289 -8.98 -7.70 -14.01
CA PRO A 289 -10.42 -7.43 -14.06
C PRO A 289 -10.72 -6.02 -13.52
N TRP A 290 -11.70 -5.34 -14.15
CA TRP A 290 -12.09 -3.96 -13.81
C TRP A 290 -12.41 -3.77 -12.31
N ARG A 291 -12.84 -4.83 -11.62
CA ARG A 291 -13.13 -4.83 -10.18
C ARG A 291 -11.90 -4.47 -9.34
N LYS A 292 -10.70 -4.91 -9.72
CA LYS A 292 -9.45 -4.58 -9.03
C LYS A 292 -9.08 -3.09 -9.11
N HIS A 293 -9.65 -2.38 -10.09
CA HIS A 293 -9.38 -0.96 -10.33
C HIS A 293 -10.40 -0.02 -9.69
N PHE A 294 -11.60 -0.54 -9.34
CA PHE A 294 -12.72 0.28 -8.90
C PHE A 294 -12.75 0.46 -7.38
N HIS A 295 -12.89 1.72 -6.96
CA HIS A 295 -12.89 2.14 -5.56
C HIS A 295 -13.99 3.17 -5.33
N LEU A 296 -14.76 3.00 -4.26
CA LEU A 296 -15.83 3.93 -3.85
C LEU A 296 -15.68 4.23 -2.36
N GLY A 297 -15.75 5.50 -1.98
CA GLY A 297 -15.53 5.93 -0.61
C GLY A 297 -16.50 6.97 -0.11
N LEU A 298 -16.87 6.85 1.15
CA LEU A 298 -17.61 7.82 1.93
C LEU A 298 -16.86 8.10 3.23
N GLU A 299 -16.57 9.37 3.47
CA GLU A 299 -16.15 9.89 4.77
C GLU A 299 -17.25 10.78 5.33
N ILE A 300 -17.57 10.63 6.60
CA ILE A 300 -18.42 11.54 7.38
C ILE A 300 -17.59 12.02 8.57
N GLN A 301 -17.49 13.35 8.72
CA GLN A 301 -16.73 13.98 9.77
C GLN A 301 -17.66 14.81 10.65
N SER A 302 -17.53 14.62 11.99
CA SER A 302 -18.27 15.41 13.00
C SER A 302 -17.31 16.27 13.81
N SER A 303 -17.53 17.59 13.79
CA SER A 303 -16.82 18.60 14.62
C SER A 303 -15.30 18.53 14.57
N ASN A 304 -14.70 17.95 13.52
CA ASN A 304 -13.27 17.62 13.41
C ASN A 304 -12.75 16.69 14.53
N VAL A 305 -13.63 15.98 15.21
CA VAL A 305 -13.29 15.07 16.32
C VAL A 305 -13.55 13.63 15.96
N LEU A 306 -14.70 13.34 15.36
CA LEU A 306 -15.08 11.99 14.98
C LEU A 306 -15.10 11.85 13.47
N PHE A 307 -14.63 10.71 13.00
CA PHE A 307 -14.57 10.34 11.60
C PHE A 307 -15.17 8.95 11.44
N PHE A 308 -15.99 8.79 10.41
CA PHE A 308 -16.58 7.52 10.02
C PHE A 308 -16.32 7.30 8.54
N TRP A 309 -15.86 6.11 8.21
CA TRP A 309 -15.53 5.71 6.84
C TRP A 309 -16.34 4.49 6.45
N ALA A 310 -16.79 4.48 5.21
CA ALA A 310 -17.41 3.33 4.56
C ALA A 310 -17.05 3.34 3.08
N GLY A 311 -16.98 2.19 2.44
CA GLY A 311 -16.65 2.15 1.03
C GLY A 311 -16.62 0.75 0.42
N LEU A 312 -16.16 0.72 -0.82
CA LEU A 312 -15.87 -0.48 -1.60
C LEU A 312 -14.43 -0.39 -2.11
N ASN A 313 -13.58 -1.30 -1.68
CA ASN A 313 -12.23 -1.47 -2.22
C ASN A 313 -12.21 -2.71 -3.10
N GLN A 314 -11.97 -2.53 -4.41
CA GLN A 314 -11.99 -3.66 -5.36
C GLN A 314 -13.30 -4.47 -5.30
N MET A 315 -14.44 -3.76 -5.08
CA MET A 315 -15.80 -4.30 -4.89
C MET A 315 -16.05 -5.01 -3.54
N TYR A 316 -15.10 -5.01 -2.60
CA TYR A 316 -15.31 -5.50 -1.24
C TYR A 316 -15.65 -4.37 -0.28
N PHE A 317 -16.56 -4.62 0.67
CA PHE A 317 -16.95 -3.64 1.67
C PHE A 317 -15.78 -3.29 2.60
N THR A 318 -15.67 -2.00 2.89
CA THR A 318 -14.69 -1.45 3.83
C THR A 318 -15.38 -0.54 4.81
N GLY A 319 -14.78 -0.34 5.98
CA GLY A 319 -15.32 0.60 6.94
C GLY A 319 -14.36 0.85 8.10
N GLY A 320 -14.59 1.94 8.80
CA GLY A 320 -13.76 2.30 9.95
C GLY A 320 -14.26 3.52 10.66
N MET A 321 -13.59 3.84 11.76
CA MET A 321 -13.82 5.04 12.53
C MET A 321 -12.53 5.60 13.08
N GLY A 322 -12.53 6.91 13.33
CA GLY A 322 -11.42 7.62 13.95
C GLY A 322 -11.89 8.63 14.96
N ALA A 323 -11.06 8.88 15.97
CA ALA A 323 -11.32 9.89 16.96
C ALA A 323 -10.08 10.74 17.23
N ARG A 324 -10.24 12.08 17.17
CA ARG A 324 -9.19 13.02 17.55
C ARG A 324 -9.30 13.30 19.03
N LEU A 325 -8.31 12.85 19.77
CA LEU A 325 -8.15 13.01 21.21
C LEU A 325 -7.16 14.16 21.50
N LYS A 326 -7.08 14.59 22.76
CA LYS A 326 -6.11 15.65 23.17
C LYS A 326 -4.65 15.28 22.89
N GLY A 327 -4.31 13.99 22.89
CA GLY A 327 -2.95 13.50 22.69
C GLY A 327 -2.66 12.97 21.30
N GLY A 328 -3.65 12.88 20.42
CA GLY A 328 -3.45 12.30 19.08
C GLY A 328 -4.74 11.87 18.39
N HIS A 329 -4.61 11.15 17.30
CA HIS A 329 -5.69 10.64 16.49
C HIS A 329 -5.61 9.12 16.44
N LEU A 330 -6.64 8.45 16.94
CA LEU A 330 -6.77 6.99 16.91
C LEU A 330 -7.74 6.59 15.79
N GLU A 331 -7.37 5.63 14.98
CA GLU A 331 -8.17 5.10 13.87
C GLU A 331 -8.14 3.60 13.87
N VAL A 332 -9.31 3.00 13.62
CA VAL A 332 -9.49 1.56 13.49
C VAL A 332 -10.43 1.27 12.34
N GLY A 333 -10.23 0.16 11.65
CA GLY A 333 -11.13 -0.22 10.57
C GLY A 333 -10.77 -1.54 9.93
N THR A 334 -11.55 -1.86 8.92
CA THR A 334 -11.40 -3.07 8.10
C THR A 334 -11.53 -2.73 6.63
N TYR A 335 -10.76 -3.44 5.84
CA TYR A 335 -10.82 -3.41 4.38
C TYR A 335 -10.54 -4.80 3.82
N ALA A 336 -10.81 -4.99 2.55
CA ALA A 336 -10.41 -6.22 1.88
C ALA A 336 -9.70 -5.91 0.57
N LYS A 337 -8.87 -6.85 0.14
CA LYS A 337 -8.18 -6.84 -1.15
C LYS A 337 -8.49 -8.11 -1.93
N GLU A 338 -8.48 -7.97 -3.25
CA GLU A 338 -8.57 -9.09 -4.18
C GLU A 338 -7.20 -9.71 -4.36
N ILE A 339 -7.02 -10.93 -3.87
CA ILE A 339 -5.78 -11.71 -3.96
C ILE A 339 -5.90 -12.90 -4.91
N GLY A 340 -7.06 -13.07 -5.55
CA GLY A 340 -7.30 -14.12 -6.53
C GLY A 340 -6.71 -13.80 -7.90
N THR A 341 -6.74 -14.82 -8.77
CA THR A 341 -6.32 -14.71 -10.17
C THR A 341 -7.40 -14.06 -11.04
N VAL A 342 -7.16 -13.94 -12.35
CA VAL A 342 -8.15 -13.38 -13.31
C VAL A 342 -9.46 -14.18 -13.31
N ASP A 343 -9.38 -15.49 -13.08
CA ASP A 343 -10.53 -16.40 -13.16
C ASP A 343 -11.16 -16.73 -11.80
N THR A 344 -10.44 -16.49 -10.69
CA THR A 344 -10.90 -16.82 -9.34
C THR A 344 -10.79 -15.62 -8.43
N TYR A 345 -11.93 -15.16 -7.91
CA TYR A 345 -11.96 -14.07 -6.94
C TYR A 345 -11.73 -14.62 -5.54
N GLN A 346 -10.79 -14.01 -4.81
CA GLN A 346 -10.50 -14.37 -3.42
C GLN A 346 -10.35 -13.11 -2.58
N GLU A 347 -11.25 -12.96 -1.62
CA GLU A 347 -11.23 -11.85 -0.65
C GLU A 347 -10.19 -12.12 0.44
N ASP A 348 -9.29 -11.16 0.67
CA ASP A 348 -8.46 -11.11 1.88
C ASP A 348 -8.89 -9.94 2.77
N ARG A 349 -9.56 -10.28 3.88
CA ARG A 349 -10.09 -9.32 4.85
C ARG A 349 -9.01 -8.93 5.84
N ARG A 350 -8.69 -7.60 5.88
CA ARG A 350 -7.66 -7.01 6.73
C ARG A 350 -8.27 -6.02 7.72
N TYR A 351 -7.61 -5.90 8.84
CA TYR A 351 -7.92 -4.96 9.91
C TYR A 351 -6.73 -4.04 10.13
N PHE A 352 -6.98 -2.79 10.47
CA PHE A 352 -5.91 -1.85 10.79
C PHE A 352 -6.18 -1.11 12.09
N LEU A 353 -5.07 -0.72 12.71
CA LEU A 353 -5.00 0.18 13.85
C LEU A 353 -3.94 1.23 13.58
N ARG A 354 -4.30 2.52 13.68
CA ARG A 354 -3.37 3.63 13.53
C ARG A 354 -3.49 4.60 14.68
N TYR A 355 -2.35 5.05 15.18
CA TYR A 355 -2.25 6.14 16.13
C TYR A 355 -1.30 7.21 15.62
N THR A 356 -1.79 8.46 15.53
CA THR A 356 -1.05 9.60 15.00
C THR A 356 -1.03 10.72 16.03
N ILE A 357 0.13 11.31 16.29
CA ILE A 357 0.27 12.53 17.07
C ILE A 357 0.51 13.70 16.10
N SER A 358 -0.18 14.80 16.28
CA SER A 358 -0.01 16.02 15.48
C SER A 358 0.10 17.25 16.37
N PHE A 359 1.02 18.18 16.02
CA PHE A 359 1.28 19.43 16.72
C PHE A 359 1.13 20.65 15.81
#